data_595811b1bf415ce61daf3b8be35ba271
#
_entry.id   595811b1bf415ce61daf3b8be35ba271
#
_cell.length_a   1.000
_cell.length_b   1.000
_cell.length_c   1.000
_cell.angle_alpha   90.00
_cell.angle_beta   90.00
_cell.angle_gamma   90.00
#
_symmetry.space_group_name_H-M   'P 1'
#
loop_
_entity.id
_entity.type
_entity.pdbx_description
1 polymer ?
#
loop_
_entity_poly.entity_id
_entity_poly.type
_entity_poly.pdbx_seq_one_letter_code
_entity_poly.pdbx_strand_id
1 'polypeptide(L)'
;KSDADHTAASGQDTPPAPNPALPAGEWRAVWVSYLDWALLDFSTEDTFRAGAAQLLDNCAGLGLNTVLAQVRPFGDALYRSSLFPWSHLCTGVQGKDPGFDPLDVFLTEAHRRGIGVEAWVNPYRLRSSAAMPPNLAENNLANTHPDWLCTAGEGLYLNPAVPAAADYVVQGVAELLQNYPVDGIHFDDYFYPTTDAAVDAVQFAASGAADLAAWRRQNVTALVAKVHRTVKAADPTLRFGISPQGNPDNDLDQQYSDVTAWLAAGGEEKVIDYLCPQV
;
A
#
# COMPACT_ATOMS: atom_id res chain seq x y z
N LYS A 1 -14.42 49.33 40.17
CA LYS A 1 -13.23 49.70 39.41
C LYS A 1 -12.11 48.74 39.77
N SER A 2 -11.87 47.78 39.01
CA SER A 2 -10.57 47.35 38.53
C SER A 2 -10.79 46.13 37.62
N ASP A 3 -10.57 46.38 36.35
CA ASP A 3 -10.55 45.38 35.29
C ASP A 3 -9.35 44.47 35.58
N ALA A 4 -9.59 43.16 35.61
CA ALA A 4 -8.56 42.14 35.57
C ALA A 4 -8.53 41.56 34.18
N ASP A 5 -7.53 41.95 33.45
CA ASP A 5 -7.13 41.50 32.12
C ASP A 5 -6.75 40.03 32.18
N HIS A 6 -7.57 39.14 31.56
CA HIS A 6 -7.24 37.75 31.31
C HIS A 6 -6.60 37.64 29.92
N THR A 7 -5.30 37.87 29.85
CA THR A 7 -4.51 37.47 28.71
C THR A 7 -4.40 35.94 28.70
N ALA A 8 -5.16 35.30 27.80
CA ALA A 8 -5.03 33.92 27.45
C ALA A 8 -3.64 33.76 26.79
N ALA A 9 -2.76 33.00 27.43
CA ALA A 9 -1.51 32.57 26.84
C ALA A 9 -1.83 31.58 25.70
N SER A 10 -1.65 32.01 24.47
CA SER A 10 -1.58 31.15 23.30
C SER A 10 -0.37 30.24 23.43
N GLY A 11 -0.59 29.00 23.85
CA GLY A 11 0.44 27.96 23.76
C GLY A 11 0.82 27.80 22.29
N GLN A 12 1.99 28.27 21.91
CA GLN A 12 2.59 27.92 20.64
C GLN A 12 2.91 26.44 20.71
N ASP A 13 2.18 25.62 19.95
CA ASP A 13 2.55 24.24 19.65
C ASP A 13 3.90 24.25 18.95
N THR A 14 4.97 24.13 19.72
CA THR A 14 6.29 23.91 19.18
C THR A 14 6.30 22.49 18.61
N PRO A 15 6.62 22.29 17.32
CA PRO A 15 6.76 20.93 16.78
C PRO A 15 7.73 20.14 17.67
N PRO A 16 7.50 18.85 17.91
CA PRO A 16 8.47 18.01 18.61
C PRO A 16 9.84 18.14 17.96
N ALA A 17 10.89 18.19 18.77
CA ALA A 17 12.25 18.24 18.25
C ALA A 17 12.47 17.06 17.31
N PRO A 18 13.12 17.24 16.15
CA PRO A 18 13.43 16.14 15.26
C PRO A 18 14.20 15.08 16.05
N ASN A 19 13.88 13.81 15.78
CA ASN A 19 14.62 12.67 16.32
C ASN A 19 16.13 12.92 16.13
N PRO A 20 16.96 12.50 17.10
CA PRO A 20 18.40 12.60 16.94
C PRO A 20 18.77 12.00 15.59
N ALA A 21 19.53 12.76 14.79
CA ALA A 21 19.86 12.40 13.44
C ALA A 21 20.37 10.95 13.40
N LEU A 22 19.61 10.08 12.74
CA LEU A 22 20.07 8.75 12.45
C LEU A 22 21.33 8.83 11.57
N PRO A 23 22.26 7.87 11.68
CA PRO A 23 23.36 7.79 10.74
C PRO A 23 22.80 7.90 9.32
N ALA A 24 23.40 8.76 8.51
CA ALA A 24 22.93 9.00 7.16
C ALA A 24 22.81 7.66 6.41
N GLY A 25 21.59 7.33 5.97
CA GLY A 25 21.29 6.10 5.25
C GLY A 25 20.67 4.96 6.09
N GLU A 26 20.58 5.06 7.42
CA GLU A 26 19.88 4.03 8.21
C GLU A 26 18.37 4.22 8.12
N TRP A 27 17.68 3.16 7.66
CA TRP A 27 16.24 3.13 7.51
C TRP A 27 15.64 2.18 8.55
N ARG A 28 14.83 2.73 9.47
CA ARG A 28 14.13 1.99 10.51
C ARG A 28 12.64 2.18 10.33
N ALA A 29 11.97 1.14 9.86
CA ALA A 29 10.57 1.20 9.48
C ALA A 29 9.71 0.22 10.29
N VAL A 30 8.40 0.48 10.29
CA VAL A 30 7.38 -0.41 10.82
C VAL A 30 6.21 -0.46 9.85
N TRP A 31 5.55 -1.63 9.75
CA TRP A 31 4.30 -1.76 9.01
C TRP A 31 3.13 -1.30 9.88
N VAL A 32 2.23 -0.51 9.28
CA VAL A 32 0.91 -0.18 9.82
C VAL A 32 -0.11 -0.81 8.88
N SER A 33 -0.64 -1.95 9.27
CA SER A 33 -1.56 -2.78 8.48
C SER A 33 -3.01 -2.33 8.61
N TYR A 34 -3.89 -2.95 7.84
CA TYR A 34 -5.34 -2.74 7.99
C TYR A 34 -5.86 -3.12 9.38
N LEU A 35 -5.17 -4.01 10.10
CA LEU A 35 -5.51 -4.36 11.49
C LEU A 35 -5.20 -3.21 12.46
N ASP A 36 -4.12 -2.49 12.23
CA ASP A 36 -3.73 -1.32 13.02
C ASP A 36 -4.66 -0.14 12.73
N TRP A 37 -5.02 0.09 11.47
CA TRP A 37 -6.02 1.08 11.09
C TRP A 37 -7.37 0.82 11.76
N ALA A 38 -7.79 -0.44 11.91
CA ALA A 38 -9.05 -0.81 12.55
C ALA A 38 -9.11 -0.45 14.06
N LEU A 39 -7.97 -0.12 14.67
CA LEU A 39 -7.90 0.35 16.06
C LEU A 39 -8.08 1.86 16.20
N LEU A 40 -8.05 2.62 15.09
CA LEU A 40 -8.23 4.06 15.10
C LEU A 40 -9.71 4.44 15.00
N ASP A 41 -10.06 5.57 15.60
CA ASP A 41 -11.43 6.12 15.54
C ASP A 41 -11.59 7.05 14.34
N PHE A 42 -12.30 6.58 13.33
CA PHE A 42 -12.63 7.33 12.11
C PHE A 42 -13.93 8.16 12.23
N SER A 43 -14.52 8.30 13.43
CA SER A 43 -15.81 9.00 13.60
C SER A 43 -15.73 10.48 13.23
N THR A 44 -14.57 11.11 13.48
CA THR A 44 -14.28 12.49 13.07
C THR A 44 -12.81 12.61 12.67
N GLU A 45 -12.46 13.66 11.91
CA GLU A 45 -11.07 13.96 11.59
C GLU A 45 -10.22 14.16 12.86
N ASP A 46 -10.76 14.86 13.87
CA ASP A 46 -10.04 15.15 15.12
C ASP A 46 -9.72 13.88 15.92
N THR A 47 -10.68 12.95 16.04
CA THR A 47 -10.45 11.68 16.74
C THR A 47 -9.45 10.80 15.99
N PHE A 48 -9.56 10.75 14.66
CA PHE A 48 -8.59 10.03 13.82
C PHE A 48 -7.20 10.65 13.93
N ARG A 49 -7.09 11.97 13.83
CA ARG A 49 -5.83 12.72 13.99
C ARG A 49 -5.16 12.45 15.33
N ALA A 50 -5.94 12.44 16.42
CA ALA A 50 -5.41 12.15 17.76
C ALA A 50 -4.85 10.71 17.85
N GLY A 51 -5.56 9.73 17.31
CA GLY A 51 -5.10 8.34 17.26
C GLY A 51 -3.86 8.16 16.38
N ALA A 52 -3.84 8.75 15.20
CA ALA A 52 -2.70 8.75 14.29
C ALA A 52 -1.47 9.42 14.92
N ALA A 53 -1.66 10.57 15.58
CA ALA A 53 -0.61 11.26 16.32
C ALA A 53 0.01 10.37 17.41
N GLN A 54 -0.82 9.71 18.21
CA GLN A 54 -0.34 8.80 19.26
C GLN A 54 0.46 7.61 18.70
N LEU A 55 -0.02 7.00 17.59
CA LEU A 55 0.69 5.93 16.91
C LEU A 55 2.08 6.40 16.45
N LEU A 56 2.13 7.57 15.80
CA LEU A 56 3.35 8.14 15.28
C LEU A 56 4.32 8.62 16.39
N ASP A 57 3.79 9.11 17.52
CA ASP A 57 4.60 9.42 18.71
C ASP A 57 5.27 8.17 19.28
N ASN A 58 4.56 7.04 19.30
CA ASN A 58 5.13 5.75 19.69
C ASN A 58 6.24 5.32 18.71
N CYS A 59 6.03 5.46 17.41
CA CYS A 59 7.07 5.20 16.39
C CYS A 59 8.31 6.07 16.62
N ALA A 60 8.12 7.37 16.81
CA ALA A 60 9.20 8.30 17.07
C ALA A 60 9.95 7.95 18.37
N GLY A 61 9.22 7.60 19.44
CA GLY A 61 9.80 7.20 20.74
C GLY A 61 10.64 5.91 20.64
N LEU A 62 10.34 5.03 19.69
CA LEU A 62 11.13 3.84 19.38
C LEU A 62 12.29 4.13 18.40
N GLY A 63 12.45 5.37 17.97
CA GLY A 63 13.48 5.77 17.03
C GLY A 63 13.22 5.33 15.58
N LEU A 64 11.99 5.01 15.23
CA LEU A 64 11.60 4.71 13.85
C LEU A 64 11.51 6.00 13.04
N ASN A 65 11.92 5.94 11.78
CA ASN A 65 11.94 7.10 10.88
C ASN A 65 11.05 6.91 9.63
N THR A 66 10.42 5.76 9.49
CA THR A 66 9.54 5.45 8.36
C THR A 66 8.39 4.54 8.80
N VAL A 67 7.22 4.76 8.22
CA VAL A 67 6.04 3.89 8.34
C VAL A 67 5.66 3.36 6.96
N LEU A 68 5.49 2.05 6.85
CA LEU A 68 4.88 1.39 5.69
C LEU A 68 3.39 1.28 5.96
N ALA A 69 2.61 2.26 5.47
CA ALA A 69 1.20 2.40 5.78
C ALA A 69 0.33 1.72 4.72
N GLN A 70 -0.42 0.69 5.10
CA GLN A 70 -1.29 -0.06 4.17
C GLN A 70 -2.51 0.76 3.78
N VAL A 71 -2.39 1.53 2.72
CA VAL A 71 -3.43 2.47 2.27
C VAL A 71 -4.44 1.85 1.30
N ARG A 72 -4.13 0.66 0.76
CA ARG A 72 -5.01 -0.06 -0.18
C ARG A 72 -5.00 -1.57 0.10
N PRO A 73 -5.73 -2.04 1.12
CA PRO A 73 -5.72 -3.45 1.54
C PRO A 73 -6.61 -4.37 0.72
N PHE A 74 -7.77 -3.91 0.16
CA PHE A 74 -8.82 -4.75 -0.42
C PHE A 74 -9.43 -4.19 -1.72
N GLY A 75 -8.61 -3.65 -2.62
CA GLY A 75 -9.11 -2.98 -3.83
C GLY A 75 -9.96 -1.75 -3.51
N ASP A 76 -9.73 -1.17 -2.37
CA ASP A 76 -10.33 0.04 -1.83
C ASP A 76 -9.21 0.98 -1.34
N ALA A 77 -9.55 2.18 -0.89
CA ALA A 77 -8.57 3.19 -0.51
C ALA A 77 -8.90 3.83 0.83
N LEU A 78 -7.86 4.04 1.67
CA LEU A 78 -7.91 4.89 2.87
C LEU A 78 -7.59 6.36 2.52
N TYR A 79 -7.84 6.73 1.28
CA TYR A 79 -7.59 8.05 0.74
C TYR A 79 -8.62 8.38 -0.35
N ARG A 80 -8.74 9.66 -0.71
CA ARG A 80 -9.62 10.08 -1.79
C ARG A 80 -9.06 9.63 -3.13
N SER A 81 -9.76 8.69 -3.77
CA SER A 81 -9.40 8.12 -5.06
C SER A 81 -10.52 8.29 -6.07
N SER A 82 -10.16 8.54 -7.33
CA SER A 82 -11.08 8.48 -8.47
C SER A 82 -11.24 7.07 -9.03
N LEU A 83 -10.34 6.14 -8.65
CA LEU A 83 -10.26 4.79 -9.18
C LEU A 83 -10.84 3.74 -8.21
N PHE A 84 -10.67 3.96 -6.91
CA PHE A 84 -11.04 2.99 -5.88
C PHE A 84 -12.10 3.53 -4.93
N PRO A 85 -13.03 2.68 -4.45
CA PRO A 85 -13.96 3.06 -3.42
C PRO A 85 -13.24 3.34 -2.09
N TRP A 86 -13.85 4.17 -1.23
CA TRP A 86 -13.41 4.31 0.16
C TRP A 86 -13.37 2.95 0.87
N SER A 87 -12.34 2.72 1.65
CA SER A 87 -12.22 1.50 2.44
C SER A 87 -13.34 1.38 3.48
N HIS A 88 -13.83 0.16 3.68
CA HIS A 88 -14.78 -0.16 4.74
C HIS A 88 -14.22 0.13 6.14
N LEU A 89 -12.90 0.18 6.29
CA LEU A 89 -12.24 0.52 7.55
C LEU A 89 -12.59 1.93 8.02
N CYS A 90 -12.86 2.85 7.09
CA CYS A 90 -13.17 4.25 7.43
C CYS A 90 -14.55 4.41 8.08
N THR A 91 -15.56 3.62 7.67
CA THR A 91 -16.96 3.84 8.07
C THR A 91 -17.73 2.57 8.39
N GLY A 92 -17.09 1.39 8.27
CA GLY A 92 -17.74 0.08 8.30
C GLY A 92 -18.39 -0.33 6.96
N VAL A 93 -18.48 0.59 5.98
CA VAL A 93 -19.12 0.35 4.67
C VAL A 93 -18.18 0.80 3.56
N GLN A 94 -17.78 -0.14 2.69
CA GLN A 94 -16.95 0.20 1.54
C GLN A 94 -17.68 1.15 0.58
N GLY A 95 -16.99 2.18 0.11
CA GLY A 95 -17.54 3.22 -0.78
C GLY A 95 -18.16 4.41 -0.05
N LYS A 96 -18.42 4.32 1.27
CA LYS A 96 -18.95 5.43 2.04
C LYS A 96 -17.84 6.40 2.43
N ASP A 97 -17.99 7.68 2.02
CA ASP A 97 -17.07 8.76 2.35
C ASP A 97 -17.02 9.01 3.87
N PRO A 98 -15.87 9.01 4.53
CA PRO A 98 -15.74 9.31 5.95
C PRO A 98 -15.90 10.80 6.28
N GLY A 99 -15.93 11.69 5.28
CA GLY A 99 -16.03 13.14 5.46
C GLY A 99 -14.71 13.87 5.61
N PHE A 100 -13.59 13.14 5.63
CA PHE A 100 -12.21 13.65 5.63
C PHE A 100 -11.30 12.69 4.90
N ASP A 101 -10.03 13.05 4.70
CA ASP A 101 -9.05 12.20 4.03
C ASP A 101 -8.05 11.60 5.04
N PRO A 102 -8.19 10.32 5.41
CA PRO A 102 -7.33 9.70 6.42
C PRO A 102 -5.85 9.70 6.05
N LEU A 103 -5.51 9.48 4.77
CA LEU A 103 -4.12 9.47 4.34
C LEU A 103 -3.48 10.86 4.41
N ASP A 104 -4.21 11.90 4.01
CA ASP A 104 -3.71 13.28 4.10
C ASP A 104 -3.45 13.70 5.55
N VAL A 105 -4.37 13.37 6.46
CA VAL A 105 -4.18 13.58 7.91
C VAL A 105 -2.97 12.82 8.43
N PHE A 106 -2.84 11.53 8.07
CA PHE A 106 -1.73 10.70 8.54
C PHE A 106 -0.37 11.18 8.03
N LEU A 107 -0.27 11.53 6.74
CA LEU A 107 0.94 12.12 6.14
C LEU A 107 1.34 13.41 6.83
N THR A 108 0.37 14.31 7.07
CA THR A 108 0.61 15.57 7.80
C THR A 108 1.20 15.31 9.18
N GLU A 109 0.61 14.39 9.96
CA GLU A 109 1.09 14.06 11.30
C GLU A 109 2.44 13.35 11.31
N ALA A 110 2.72 12.49 10.31
CA ALA A 110 4.00 11.81 10.17
C ALA A 110 5.13 12.79 9.81
N HIS A 111 4.92 13.63 8.80
CA HIS A 111 5.91 14.58 8.33
C HIS A 111 6.24 15.63 9.38
N ARG A 112 5.26 16.08 10.20
CA ARG A 112 5.51 16.97 11.35
C ARG A 112 6.48 16.36 12.37
N ARG A 113 6.61 15.02 12.41
CA ARG A 113 7.49 14.27 13.30
C ARG A 113 8.80 13.82 12.64
N GLY A 114 9.02 14.22 11.37
CA GLY A 114 10.16 13.75 10.59
C GLY A 114 10.12 12.26 10.24
N ILE A 115 8.92 11.65 10.24
CA ILE A 115 8.68 10.25 9.86
C ILE A 115 8.21 10.23 8.42
N GLY A 116 8.93 9.48 7.55
CA GLY A 116 8.53 9.20 6.18
C GLY A 116 7.39 8.18 6.14
N VAL A 117 6.56 8.26 5.10
CA VAL A 117 5.44 7.33 4.88
C VAL A 117 5.55 6.74 3.48
N GLU A 118 5.77 5.44 3.40
CA GLU A 118 5.62 4.71 2.15
C GLU A 118 4.21 4.11 2.09
N ALA A 119 3.52 4.36 0.98
CA ALA A 119 2.19 3.83 0.76
C ALA A 119 2.25 2.34 0.44
N TRP A 120 1.82 1.50 1.38
CA TRP A 120 1.74 0.06 1.17
C TRP A 120 0.42 -0.27 0.46
N VAL A 121 0.56 -0.85 -0.71
CA VAL A 121 -0.52 -1.27 -1.60
C VAL A 121 -0.49 -2.79 -1.73
N ASN A 122 -1.61 -3.44 -1.47
CA ASN A 122 -1.83 -4.82 -1.88
C ASN A 122 -2.30 -4.81 -3.36
N PRO A 123 -1.51 -5.34 -4.32
CA PRO A 123 -1.78 -5.06 -5.72
C PRO A 123 -3.06 -5.74 -6.25
N TYR A 124 -3.35 -6.97 -5.83
CA TYR A 124 -4.38 -7.78 -6.48
C TYR A 124 -5.55 -8.19 -5.58
N ARG A 125 -5.41 -8.12 -4.25
CA ARG A 125 -6.46 -8.58 -3.35
C ARG A 125 -7.64 -7.63 -3.30
N LEU A 126 -8.85 -8.14 -3.60
CA LEU A 126 -10.11 -7.42 -3.48
C LEU A 126 -10.88 -7.83 -2.22
N ARG A 127 -10.71 -9.09 -1.79
CA ARG A 127 -11.39 -9.67 -0.63
C ARG A 127 -10.57 -10.86 -0.13
N SER A 128 -10.34 -10.94 1.16
CA SER A 128 -9.66 -12.12 1.75
C SER A 128 -10.63 -13.24 2.09
N SER A 129 -11.90 -12.90 2.41
CA SER A 129 -13.00 -13.85 2.67
C SER A 129 -14.35 -13.16 2.42
N ALA A 130 -15.45 -13.88 2.54
CA ALA A 130 -16.79 -13.30 2.41
C ALA A 130 -17.09 -12.22 3.47
N ALA A 131 -16.35 -12.18 4.56
CA ALA A 131 -16.49 -11.20 5.65
C ALA A 131 -15.52 -10.01 5.57
N MET A 132 -14.51 -10.05 4.67
CA MET A 132 -13.44 -9.06 4.70
C MET A 132 -13.05 -8.57 3.28
N PRO A 133 -13.61 -7.46 2.82
CA PRO A 133 -14.76 -6.70 3.35
C PRO A 133 -16.10 -7.43 3.12
N PRO A 134 -17.10 -7.23 3.99
CA PRO A 134 -18.36 -7.98 3.92
C PRO A 134 -19.20 -7.67 2.68
N ASN A 135 -19.24 -6.41 2.27
CA ASN A 135 -19.93 -5.96 1.06
C ASN A 135 -18.98 -5.15 0.21
N LEU A 136 -18.97 -5.40 -1.09
CA LEU A 136 -18.19 -4.63 -2.04
C LEU A 136 -19.01 -3.49 -2.61
N ALA A 137 -18.42 -2.30 -2.69
CA ALA A 137 -19.03 -1.12 -3.27
C ALA A 137 -19.37 -1.35 -4.76
N GLU A 138 -20.36 -0.62 -5.29
CA GLU A 138 -20.78 -0.73 -6.69
C GLU A 138 -19.60 -0.45 -7.65
N ASN A 139 -18.74 0.49 -7.31
CA ASN A 139 -17.55 0.85 -8.09
C ASN A 139 -16.30 0.04 -7.74
N ASN A 140 -16.42 -1.03 -6.93
CA ASN A 140 -15.31 -1.97 -6.73
C ASN A 140 -15.05 -2.74 -8.02
N LEU A 141 -13.77 -3.05 -8.31
CA LEU A 141 -13.37 -3.78 -9.53
C LEU A 141 -14.04 -5.13 -9.67
N ALA A 142 -14.40 -5.78 -8.57
CA ALA A 142 -15.17 -7.02 -8.59
C ALA A 142 -16.54 -6.87 -9.26
N ASN A 143 -17.16 -5.70 -9.16
CA ASN A 143 -18.44 -5.40 -9.77
C ASN A 143 -18.33 -4.78 -11.17
N THR A 144 -17.27 -3.99 -11.38
CA THR A 144 -17.11 -3.26 -12.65
C THR A 144 -16.33 -4.04 -13.72
N HIS A 145 -15.45 -4.97 -13.29
CA HIS A 145 -14.60 -5.77 -14.19
C HIS A 145 -14.55 -7.24 -13.75
N PRO A 146 -15.70 -7.95 -13.79
CA PRO A 146 -15.77 -9.34 -13.35
C PRO A 146 -14.91 -10.29 -14.19
N ASP A 147 -14.57 -9.93 -15.41
CA ASP A 147 -13.70 -10.65 -16.33
C ASP A 147 -12.19 -10.55 -15.96
N TRP A 148 -11.84 -9.67 -15.00
CA TRP A 148 -10.47 -9.55 -14.51
C TRP A 148 -10.18 -10.38 -13.26
N LEU A 149 -11.16 -11.15 -12.78
CA LEU A 149 -11.09 -11.77 -11.46
C LEU A 149 -10.57 -13.21 -11.50
N CYS A 150 -9.98 -13.61 -10.39
CA CYS A 150 -9.78 -15.01 -10.03
C CYS A 150 -10.05 -15.21 -8.54
N THR A 151 -10.23 -16.48 -8.15
CA THR A 151 -10.52 -16.87 -6.77
C THR A 151 -9.47 -17.84 -6.27
N ALA A 152 -9.17 -17.78 -4.97
CA ALA A 152 -8.36 -18.75 -4.27
C ALA A 152 -8.90 -18.90 -2.84
N GLY A 153 -9.31 -20.12 -2.47
CA GLY A 153 -10.03 -20.37 -1.23
C GLY A 153 -11.30 -19.50 -1.16
N GLU A 154 -11.46 -18.73 -0.09
CA GLU A 154 -12.55 -17.77 0.09
C GLU A 154 -12.23 -16.38 -0.48
N GLY A 155 -11.01 -16.15 -0.95
CA GLY A 155 -10.53 -14.87 -1.42
C GLY A 155 -10.93 -14.56 -2.86
N LEU A 156 -11.00 -13.25 -3.15
CA LEU A 156 -11.26 -12.71 -4.48
C LEU A 156 -10.10 -11.75 -4.86
N TYR A 157 -9.57 -11.94 -6.05
CA TYR A 157 -8.38 -11.24 -6.50
C TYR A 157 -8.54 -10.77 -7.95
N LEU A 158 -7.83 -9.73 -8.31
CA LEU A 158 -7.53 -9.46 -9.71
C LEU A 158 -6.59 -10.56 -10.22
N ASN A 159 -6.84 -11.04 -11.40
CA ASN A 159 -6.02 -12.07 -12.03
C ASN A 159 -4.72 -11.46 -12.57
N PRO A 160 -3.55 -11.85 -12.05
CA PRO A 160 -2.26 -11.28 -12.49
C PRO A 160 -1.94 -11.53 -13.97
N ALA A 161 -2.63 -12.48 -14.61
CA ALA A 161 -2.50 -12.79 -16.02
C ALA A 161 -3.31 -11.83 -16.93
N VAL A 162 -4.11 -10.93 -16.36
CA VAL A 162 -4.91 -9.96 -17.12
C VAL A 162 -4.14 -8.64 -17.20
N PRO A 163 -3.60 -8.24 -18.38
CA PRO A 163 -2.78 -7.04 -18.51
C PRO A 163 -3.52 -5.76 -18.09
N ALA A 164 -4.82 -5.66 -18.39
CA ALA A 164 -5.64 -4.51 -18.02
C ALA A 164 -5.77 -4.35 -16.50
N ALA A 165 -5.86 -5.46 -15.75
CA ALA A 165 -5.87 -5.43 -14.29
C ALA A 165 -4.53 -4.93 -13.73
N ALA A 166 -3.40 -5.38 -14.28
CA ALA A 166 -2.08 -4.89 -13.91
C ALA A 166 -1.93 -3.39 -14.23
N ASP A 167 -2.38 -2.93 -15.40
CA ASP A 167 -2.34 -1.53 -15.79
C ASP A 167 -3.19 -0.64 -14.86
N TYR A 168 -4.33 -1.16 -14.38
CA TYR A 168 -5.16 -0.45 -13.41
C TYR A 168 -4.47 -0.30 -12.05
N VAL A 169 -3.74 -1.32 -11.61
CA VAL A 169 -2.88 -1.23 -10.40
C VAL A 169 -1.84 -0.13 -10.57
N VAL A 170 -1.18 -0.06 -11.72
CA VAL A 170 -0.20 0.99 -12.04
C VAL A 170 -0.84 2.38 -12.04
N GLN A 171 -2.05 2.54 -12.61
CA GLN A 171 -2.79 3.80 -12.56
C GLN A 171 -3.09 4.23 -11.11
N GLY A 172 -3.46 3.29 -10.25
CA GLY A 172 -3.68 3.57 -8.83
C GLY A 172 -2.41 4.02 -8.10
N VAL A 173 -1.25 3.49 -8.46
CA VAL A 173 0.03 3.98 -7.95
C VAL A 173 0.32 5.40 -8.46
N ALA A 174 0.09 5.64 -9.74
CA ALA A 174 0.27 6.98 -10.34
C ALA A 174 -0.64 8.02 -9.68
N GLU A 175 -1.91 7.68 -9.39
CA GLU A 175 -2.85 8.54 -8.67
C GLU A 175 -2.34 8.90 -7.27
N LEU A 176 -1.83 7.92 -6.51
CA LEU A 176 -1.23 8.16 -5.19
C LEU A 176 -0.06 9.15 -5.27
N LEU A 177 0.87 8.92 -6.18
CA LEU A 177 2.06 9.74 -6.36
C LEU A 177 1.72 11.17 -6.83
N GLN A 178 0.65 11.33 -7.58
CA GLN A 178 0.21 12.64 -8.08
C GLN A 178 -0.49 13.46 -6.99
N ASN A 179 -1.25 12.81 -6.12
CA ASN A 179 -2.17 13.50 -5.20
C ASN A 179 -1.66 13.59 -3.76
N TYR A 180 -0.68 12.75 -3.38
CA TYR A 180 -0.21 12.65 -2.00
C TYR A 180 1.32 12.72 -1.93
N PRO A 181 1.88 13.46 -0.96
CA PRO A 181 3.32 13.56 -0.75
C PRO A 181 3.85 12.32 0.00
N VAL A 182 3.61 11.11 -0.55
CA VAL A 182 4.18 9.88 0.01
C VAL A 182 5.68 9.80 -0.27
N ASP A 183 6.43 9.18 0.62
CA ASP A 183 7.89 9.07 0.52
C ASP A 183 8.35 7.84 -0.27
N GLY A 184 7.39 7.01 -0.69
CA GLY A 184 7.62 5.83 -1.51
C GLY A 184 6.38 4.97 -1.67
N ILE A 185 6.54 3.90 -2.41
CA ILE A 185 5.52 2.86 -2.63
C ILE A 185 6.06 1.52 -2.11
N HIS A 186 5.22 0.77 -1.44
CA HIS A 186 5.55 -0.56 -0.92
C HIS A 186 4.51 -1.58 -1.32
N PHE A 187 4.94 -2.75 -1.80
CA PHE A 187 4.09 -3.92 -2.04
C PHE A 187 4.44 -5.03 -1.04
N ASP A 188 3.46 -5.86 -0.71
CA ASP A 188 3.67 -7.12 0.00
C ASP A 188 3.95 -8.29 -0.96
N ASP A 189 3.80 -9.53 -0.49
CA ASP A 189 4.05 -10.76 -1.23
C ASP A 189 2.82 -11.32 -1.96
N TYR A 190 1.67 -10.64 -1.89
CA TYR A 190 0.42 -11.15 -2.46
C TYR A 190 0.30 -10.85 -3.96
N PHE A 191 1.04 -11.62 -4.80
CA PHE A 191 0.94 -11.57 -6.25
C PHE A 191 -0.04 -12.63 -6.78
N TYR A 192 0.41 -13.80 -7.19
CA TYR A 192 -0.51 -14.89 -7.52
C TYR A 192 -1.10 -15.48 -6.23
N PRO A 193 -2.44 -15.61 -6.15
CA PRO A 193 -3.09 -16.09 -4.92
C PRO A 193 -3.06 -17.62 -4.79
N THR A 194 -2.69 -18.35 -5.85
CA THR A 194 -2.68 -19.81 -5.91
C THR A 194 -1.79 -20.33 -7.03
N THR A 195 -1.33 -21.56 -6.90
CA THR A 195 -0.62 -22.30 -7.94
C THR A 195 -1.53 -23.08 -8.89
N ASP A 196 -2.86 -23.11 -8.62
CA ASP A 196 -3.83 -23.78 -9.48
C ASP A 196 -3.74 -23.23 -10.92
N ALA A 197 -3.53 -24.13 -11.88
CA ALA A 197 -3.43 -23.78 -13.30
C ALA A 197 -4.77 -23.30 -13.90
N ALA A 198 -5.89 -23.57 -13.24
CA ALA A 198 -7.20 -23.19 -13.75
C ALA A 198 -7.45 -21.68 -13.68
N VAL A 199 -6.76 -20.93 -12.78
CA VAL A 199 -7.03 -19.51 -12.54
C VAL A 199 -6.72 -18.60 -13.73
N ASP A 200 -5.79 -19.00 -14.59
CA ASP A 200 -5.34 -18.24 -15.75
C ASP A 200 -5.18 -19.10 -17.02
N ALA A 201 -5.83 -20.26 -17.05
CA ALA A 201 -5.72 -21.22 -18.16
C ALA A 201 -6.04 -20.60 -19.53
N VAL A 202 -7.05 -19.74 -19.60
CA VAL A 202 -7.44 -19.06 -20.84
C VAL A 202 -6.35 -18.10 -21.32
N GLN A 203 -5.81 -17.30 -20.41
CA GLN A 203 -4.75 -16.32 -20.69
C GLN A 203 -3.44 -17.04 -21.05
N PHE A 204 -3.10 -18.12 -20.34
CA PHE A 204 -1.93 -18.93 -20.64
C PHE A 204 -2.02 -19.56 -22.03
N ALA A 205 -3.14 -20.19 -22.36
CA ALA A 205 -3.35 -20.76 -23.69
C ALA A 205 -3.26 -19.72 -24.82
N ALA A 206 -3.80 -18.51 -24.58
CA ALA A 206 -3.75 -17.42 -25.54
C ALA A 206 -2.33 -16.81 -25.69
N SER A 207 -1.47 -16.94 -24.68
CA SER A 207 -0.10 -16.40 -24.70
C SER A 207 0.86 -17.14 -25.62
N GLY A 208 0.58 -18.42 -25.91
CA GLY A 208 1.49 -19.30 -26.64
C GLY A 208 2.73 -19.73 -25.87
N ALA A 209 2.84 -19.39 -24.58
CA ALA A 209 3.95 -19.80 -23.74
C ALA A 209 3.94 -21.30 -23.48
N ALA A 210 5.14 -21.89 -23.36
CA ALA A 210 5.29 -23.34 -23.14
C ALA A 210 5.40 -23.70 -21.65
N ASP A 211 5.83 -22.76 -20.79
CA ASP A 211 6.08 -22.96 -19.36
C ASP A 211 5.21 -22.01 -18.55
N LEU A 212 4.22 -22.56 -17.84
CA LEU A 212 3.27 -21.81 -17.03
C LEU A 212 3.96 -21.01 -15.91
N ALA A 213 4.90 -21.63 -15.20
CA ALA A 213 5.55 -20.97 -14.07
C ALA A 213 6.46 -19.82 -14.54
N ALA A 214 7.23 -20.00 -15.60
CA ALA A 214 8.04 -18.95 -16.20
C ALA A 214 7.17 -17.80 -16.71
N TRP A 215 6.04 -18.11 -17.36
CA TRP A 215 5.10 -17.09 -17.84
C TRP A 215 4.44 -16.29 -16.70
N ARG A 216 4.04 -16.95 -15.61
CA ARG A 216 3.50 -16.27 -14.42
C ARG A 216 4.53 -15.34 -13.79
N ARG A 217 5.80 -15.79 -13.66
CA ARG A 217 6.91 -14.93 -13.18
C ARG A 217 7.13 -13.72 -14.07
N GLN A 218 6.98 -13.86 -15.38
CA GLN A 218 7.05 -12.72 -16.31
C GLN A 218 5.91 -11.73 -16.08
N ASN A 219 4.67 -12.19 -15.86
CA ASN A 219 3.53 -11.32 -15.56
C ASN A 219 3.76 -10.50 -14.28
N VAL A 220 4.23 -11.15 -13.20
CA VAL A 220 4.53 -10.46 -11.94
C VAL A 220 5.68 -9.47 -12.11
N THR A 221 6.77 -9.86 -12.73
CA THR A 221 7.92 -8.99 -13.00
C THR A 221 7.54 -7.79 -13.87
N ALA A 222 6.65 -8.00 -14.84
CA ALA A 222 6.15 -6.91 -15.70
C ALA A 222 5.37 -5.86 -14.90
N LEU A 223 4.52 -6.26 -13.94
CA LEU A 223 3.85 -5.33 -13.04
C LEU A 223 4.88 -4.57 -12.19
N VAL A 224 5.79 -5.29 -11.53
CA VAL A 224 6.82 -4.71 -10.66
C VAL A 224 7.65 -3.69 -11.42
N ALA A 225 8.09 -4.02 -12.63
CA ALA A 225 8.84 -3.11 -13.50
C ALA A 225 8.04 -1.88 -13.92
N LYS A 226 6.74 -2.03 -14.23
CA LYS A 226 5.86 -0.89 -14.56
C LYS A 226 5.70 0.05 -13.37
N VAL A 227 5.48 -0.50 -12.17
CA VAL A 227 5.35 0.30 -10.94
C VAL A 227 6.65 1.04 -10.64
N HIS A 228 7.80 0.38 -10.70
CA HIS A 228 9.10 1.03 -10.50
C HIS A 228 9.30 2.21 -11.45
N ARG A 229 9.06 2.01 -12.74
CA ARG A 229 9.16 3.11 -13.73
C ARG A 229 8.20 4.26 -13.42
N THR A 230 6.96 3.96 -12.99
CA THR A 230 5.98 4.97 -12.59
C THR A 230 6.45 5.78 -11.39
N VAL A 231 7.00 5.12 -10.37
CA VAL A 231 7.57 5.79 -9.19
C VAL A 231 8.74 6.70 -9.58
N LYS A 232 9.69 6.18 -10.37
CA LYS A 232 10.87 6.94 -10.80
C LYS A 232 10.54 8.09 -11.76
N ALA A 233 9.48 7.95 -12.55
CA ALA A 233 9.00 9.03 -13.42
C ALA A 233 8.32 10.16 -12.63
N ALA A 234 7.67 9.85 -11.50
CA ALA A 234 7.08 10.85 -10.62
C ALA A 234 8.17 11.63 -9.86
N ASP A 235 9.08 10.92 -9.22
CA ASP A 235 10.26 11.48 -8.56
C ASP A 235 11.34 10.39 -8.45
N PRO A 236 12.56 10.58 -9.01
CA PRO A 236 13.63 9.60 -8.97
C PRO A 236 14.15 9.30 -7.56
N THR A 237 13.89 10.16 -6.57
CA THR A 237 14.29 9.99 -5.17
C THR A 237 13.35 9.08 -4.38
N LEU A 238 12.09 8.93 -4.81
CA LEU A 238 11.13 8.04 -4.17
C LEU A 238 11.56 6.58 -4.31
N ARG A 239 11.24 5.79 -3.30
CA ARG A 239 11.57 4.36 -3.29
C ARG A 239 10.34 3.51 -3.66
N PHE A 240 10.62 2.39 -4.32
CA PHE A 240 9.68 1.30 -4.48
C PHE A 240 10.30 0.02 -3.92
N GLY A 241 9.68 -0.53 -2.90
CA GLY A 241 10.12 -1.76 -2.24
C GLY A 241 9.06 -2.83 -2.17
N ILE A 242 9.49 -4.05 -1.92
CA ILE A 242 8.64 -5.22 -1.78
C ILE A 242 9.00 -5.97 -0.51
N SER A 243 7.97 -6.48 0.17
CA SER A 243 8.07 -7.33 1.35
C SER A 243 7.75 -8.78 0.94
N PRO A 244 8.71 -9.54 0.39
CA PRO A 244 8.50 -10.92 0.00
C PRO A 244 8.45 -11.82 1.23
N GLN A 245 8.09 -13.10 1.03
CA GLN A 245 8.23 -14.11 2.09
C GLN A 245 9.70 -14.28 2.51
N GLY A 246 9.92 -14.78 3.72
CA GLY A 246 11.26 -15.06 4.22
C GLY A 246 11.97 -16.24 3.51
N ASN A 247 11.20 -17.04 2.77
CA ASN A 247 11.73 -18.13 1.96
C ASN A 247 11.63 -17.80 0.45
N PRO A 248 12.76 -17.51 -0.23
CA PRO A 248 12.75 -17.15 -1.65
C PRO A 248 12.28 -18.27 -2.58
N ASP A 249 12.32 -19.55 -2.17
CA ASP A 249 11.77 -20.65 -2.96
C ASP A 249 10.22 -20.56 -2.98
N ASN A 250 9.59 -20.17 -1.86
CA ASN A 250 8.16 -19.93 -1.81
C ASN A 250 7.76 -18.72 -2.67
N ASP A 251 8.55 -17.64 -2.66
CA ASP A 251 8.33 -16.50 -3.54
C ASP A 251 8.33 -16.93 -5.00
N LEU A 252 9.34 -17.71 -5.40
CA LEU A 252 9.52 -18.18 -6.78
C LEU A 252 8.41 -19.13 -7.23
N ASP A 253 8.07 -20.12 -6.38
CA ASP A 253 7.26 -21.29 -6.78
C ASP A 253 5.77 -21.14 -6.39
N GLN A 254 5.45 -20.32 -5.38
CA GLN A 254 4.08 -20.13 -4.90
C GLN A 254 3.48 -18.78 -5.30
N GLN A 255 4.31 -17.72 -5.24
CA GLN A 255 3.88 -16.35 -5.57
C GLN A 255 4.29 -15.93 -6.99
N TYR A 256 5.16 -16.69 -7.63
CA TYR A 256 5.78 -16.39 -8.93
C TYR A 256 6.55 -15.06 -8.92
N SER A 257 7.16 -14.74 -7.78
CA SER A 257 7.96 -13.54 -7.54
C SER A 257 9.43 -13.90 -7.58
N ASP A 258 10.14 -13.54 -8.66
CA ASP A 258 11.56 -13.82 -8.82
C ASP A 258 12.41 -12.75 -8.11
N VAL A 259 12.33 -12.75 -6.78
CA VAL A 259 13.02 -11.75 -5.93
C VAL A 259 14.54 -11.79 -6.12
N THR A 260 15.10 -12.95 -6.42
CA THR A 260 16.54 -13.11 -6.68
C THR A 260 16.94 -12.40 -7.96
N ALA A 261 16.17 -12.57 -9.03
CA ALA A 261 16.40 -11.85 -10.28
C ALA A 261 16.21 -10.34 -10.11
N TRP A 262 15.19 -9.91 -9.35
CA TRP A 262 14.96 -8.47 -9.11
C TRP A 262 16.11 -7.81 -8.34
N LEU A 263 16.72 -8.51 -7.36
CA LEU A 263 17.89 -8.01 -6.63
C LEU A 263 19.14 -7.95 -7.51
N ALA A 264 19.30 -8.92 -8.44
CA ALA A 264 20.43 -8.95 -9.34
C ALA A 264 20.36 -7.91 -10.46
N ALA A 265 19.15 -7.43 -10.77
CA ALA A 265 18.92 -6.42 -11.82
C ALA A 265 19.50 -5.06 -11.40
N GLY A 266 20.24 -4.43 -12.30
CA GLY A 266 20.88 -3.14 -12.08
C GLY A 266 20.71 -2.18 -13.26
N GLY A 267 21.07 -0.92 -13.06
CA GLY A 267 20.97 0.08 -14.11
C GLY A 267 19.53 0.25 -14.64
N GLU A 268 19.36 0.18 -15.94
CA GLU A 268 18.05 0.33 -16.60
C GLU A 268 17.12 -0.87 -16.38
N GLU A 269 17.67 -2.03 -16.00
CA GLU A 269 16.89 -3.24 -15.69
C GLU A 269 16.38 -3.28 -14.25
N LYS A 270 16.77 -2.34 -13.42
CA LYS A 270 16.33 -2.25 -12.03
C LYS A 270 14.82 -2.11 -11.94
N VAL A 271 14.18 -2.95 -11.12
CA VAL A 271 12.71 -3.00 -10.96
C VAL A 271 12.24 -2.75 -9.54
N ILE A 272 13.16 -2.72 -8.55
CA ILE A 272 12.89 -2.42 -7.14
C ILE A 272 14.07 -1.63 -6.55
N ASP A 273 13.83 -0.88 -5.47
CA ASP A 273 14.88 -0.18 -4.73
C ASP A 273 15.36 -0.96 -3.51
N TYR A 274 14.49 -1.76 -2.90
CA TYR A 274 14.83 -2.60 -1.75
C TYR A 274 13.88 -3.80 -1.62
N LEU A 275 14.32 -4.83 -0.88
CA LEU A 275 13.48 -5.91 -0.36
C LEU A 275 13.46 -5.86 1.17
N CYS A 276 12.32 -6.23 1.74
CA CYS A 276 12.10 -6.33 3.18
C CYS A 276 11.44 -7.69 3.49
N PRO A 277 12.21 -8.82 3.51
CA PRO A 277 11.65 -10.15 3.69
C PRO A 277 10.89 -10.30 5.01
N GLN A 278 9.75 -10.99 4.95
CA GLN A 278 8.92 -11.33 6.11
C GLN A 278 9.49 -12.62 6.76
N VAL A 279 10.12 -12.50 7.92
CA VAL A 279 10.78 -13.58 8.66
C VAL A 279 10.15 -13.82 10.02
#